data_d3d29e51847b9ca44de9ea19fc3ad414
#
_entry.id   d3d29e51847b9ca44de9ea19fc3ad414
#
_cell.length_a   1.000
_cell.length_b   1.000
_cell.length_c   1.000
_cell.angle_alpha   90.00
_cell.angle_beta   90.00
_cell.angle_gamma   90.00
#
_symmetry.space_group_name_H-M   'P 1'
#
loop_
_entity.id
_entity.type
_entity.pdbx_description
1 polymer ?
#
loop_
_entity_poly.entity_id
_entity_poly.type
_entity_poly.pdbx_seq_one_letter_code
_entity_poly.pdbx_strand_id
1 'polypeptide(L)'
;MEQWMQMGRKLRELVNPSTMPVAVKFLEEEDQIPLKARRPLRDLKVKMAPCQGSAMARLYGWTVAFTREDQGCAIAAHTYGWERVSDATGAIDFLTRMNYASDEKCAAEMLAGFRQLEMGDDPIVVYSPLERTKVEPDVILIYVNPAQIMRLIHGVTHHTGRPMESSFSGRAASCTEGVIGAYLDEDAKVVVPGNGDRVWAGCQDHEMVMAIHAGKLEELVEGLEKTHKTGIRYPVPTYLRFQPEVGFSIPLSDIFKSE
;
A
#
# COMPACT_ATOMS: atom_id res chain seq x y z
N MET A 1 8.17 -11.01 -15.43
CA MET A 1 7.38 -11.91 -14.54
C MET A 1 8.27 -12.65 -13.55
N GLU A 2 9.34 -13.28 -13.95
CA GLU A 2 10.28 -13.96 -13.04
C GLU A 2 10.91 -13.02 -12.02
N GLN A 3 11.24 -11.80 -12.42
CA GLN A 3 11.73 -10.74 -11.55
C GLN A 3 10.80 -10.47 -10.37
N TRP A 4 9.50 -10.29 -10.60
CA TRP A 4 8.52 -10.00 -9.54
C TRP A 4 8.36 -11.16 -8.57
N MET A 5 8.40 -12.39 -9.09
CA MET A 5 8.41 -13.60 -8.26
C MET A 5 9.64 -13.66 -7.35
N GLN A 6 10.82 -13.34 -7.86
CA GLN A 6 12.05 -13.31 -7.08
C GLN A 6 12.02 -12.22 -6.01
N MET A 7 11.56 -11.01 -6.36
CA MET A 7 11.42 -9.90 -5.40
C MET A 7 10.41 -10.21 -4.29
N GLY A 8 9.28 -10.83 -4.63
CA GLY A 8 8.30 -11.27 -3.63
C GLY A 8 8.88 -12.29 -2.64
N ARG A 9 9.69 -13.25 -3.12
CA ARG A 9 10.41 -14.20 -2.26
C ARG A 9 11.41 -13.52 -1.35
N LYS A 10 12.21 -12.58 -1.87
CA LYS A 10 13.16 -11.81 -1.07
C LYS A 10 12.47 -10.97 0.01
N LEU A 11 11.35 -10.34 -0.31
CA LEU A 11 10.54 -9.64 0.69
C LEU A 11 10.08 -10.57 1.82
N ARG A 12 9.65 -11.80 1.49
CA ARG A 12 9.28 -12.78 2.52
C ARG A 12 10.47 -13.19 3.39
N GLU A 13 11.63 -13.41 2.80
CA GLU A 13 12.84 -13.80 3.53
C GLU A 13 13.37 -12.67 4.43
N LEU A 14 13.34 -11.42 3.97
CA LEU A 14 13.97 -10.29 4.65
C LEU A 14 13.05 -9.57 5.63
N VAL A 15 11.73 -9.60 5.39
CA VAL A 15 10.73 -8.85 6.17
C VAL A 15 9.73 -9.79 6.85
N ASN A 16 9.49 -10.98 6.28
CA ASN A 16 8.55 -11.98 6.78
C ASN A 16 7.12 -11.42 7.00
N PRO A 17 6.48 -10.81 5.99
CA PRO A 17 5.11 -10.34 6.11
C PRO A 17 4.16 -11.52 6.38
N SER A 18 3.11 -11.29 7.16
CA SER A 18 2.12 -12.32 7.53
C SER A 18 1.25 -12.78 6.35
N THR A 19 1.16 -11.97 5.31
CA THR A 19 0.37 -12.23 4.11
C THR A 19 1.19 -11.97 2.85
N MET A 20 0.69 -12.41 1.69
CA MET A 20 1.40 -12.20 0.43
C MET A 20 1.45 -10.71 0.07
N PRO A 21 2.62 -10.16 -0.34
CA PRO A 21 2.67 -8.86 -1.00
C PRO A 21 1.77 -8.85 -2.24
N VAL A 22 1.10 -7.73 -2.47
CA VAL A 22 0.09 -7.57 -3.54
C VAL A 22 0.63 -6.67 -4.64
N ALA A 23 0.61 -7.16 -5.85
CA ALA A 23 0.83 -6.38 -7.06
C ALA A 23 -0.49 -5.71 -7.47
N VAL A 24 -0.44 -4.42 -7.74
CA VAL A 24 -1.54 -3.62 -8.28
C VAL A 24 -1.15 -3.15 -9.67
N LYS A 25 -2.04 -3.36 -10.66
CA LYS A 25 -1.85 -2.92 -12.05
C LYS A 25 -3.05 -2.16 -12.53
N PHE A 26 -2.82 -1.05 -13.22
CA PHE A 26 -3.80 -0.33 -14.00
C PHE A 26 -3.73 -0.79 -15.45
N LEU A 27 -4.87 -1.22 -16.00
CA LEU A 27 -5.00 -1.64 -17.40
C LEU A 27 -6.00 -0.73 -18.10
N GLU A 28 -5.83 -0.54 -19.39
CA GLU A 28 -6.70 0.29 -20.23
C GLU A 28 -7.81 -0.55 -20.88
N GLU A 29 -7.51 -1.81 -21.24
CA GLU A 29 -8.39 -2.65 -22.04
C GLU A 29 -8.73 -3.98 -21.35
N GLU A 30 -9.97 -4.46 -21.53
CA GLU A 30 -10.43 -5.71 -20.90
C GLU A 30 -9.71 -6.97 -21.38
N ASP A 31 -9.18 -6.98 -22.60
CA ASP A 31 -8.42 -8.11 -23.16
C ASP A 31 -7.06 -8.30 -22.48
N GLN A 32 -6.56 -7.28 -21.78
CA GLN A 32 -5.34 -7.34 -20.98
C GLN A 32 -5.56 -8.02 -19.62
N ILE A 33 -6.82 -8.21 -19.20
CA ILE A 33 -7.13 -8.87 -17.91
C ILE A 33 -6.63 -10.31 -17.94
N PRO A 34 -5.85 -10.76 -16.94
CA PRO A 34 -5.42 -12.15 -16.87
C PRO A 34 -6.59 -13.12 -16.91
N LEU A 35 -6.52 -14.15 -17.77
CA LEU A 35 -7.61 -15.12 -18.03
C LEU A 35 -8.24 -15.73 -16.76
N LYS A 36 -7.46 -15.89 -15.70
CA LYS A 36 -7.92 -16.46 -14.42
C LYS A 36 -8.28 -15.40 -13.39
N ALA A 37 -8.30 -14.13 -13.77
CA ALA A 37 -8.71 -13.07 -12.86
C ALA A 37 -10.22 -13.15 -12.60
N ARG A 38 -10.58 -13.05 -11.32
CA ARG A 38 -11.98 -12.98 -10.89
C ARG A 38 -12.48 -11.55 -11.04
N ARG A 39 -13.73 -11.43 -11.49
CA ARG A 39 -14.46 -10.17 -11.55
C ARG A 39 -15.55 -10.21 -10.48
N PRO A 40 -15.62 -9.26 -9.52
CA PRO A 40 -16.61 -9.31 -8.44
C PRO A 40 -18.04 -9.48 -8.93
N LEU A 41 -18.51 -8.64 -9.84
CA LEU A 41 -19.89 -8.72 -10.34
C LEU A 41 -20.12 -9.95 -11.20
N ARG A 42 -19.18 -10.29 -12.09
CA ARG A 42 -19.32 -11.44 -13.01
C ARG A 42 -19.30 -12.77 -12.26
N ASP A 43 -18.31 -12.96 -11.36
CA ASP A 43 -18.00 -14.28 -10.80
C ASP A 43 -18.58 -14.48 -9.39
N LEU A 44 -18.69 -13.40 -8.60
CA LEU A 44 -19.19 -13.46 -7.22
C LEU A 44 -20.61 -12.88 -7.07
N LYS A 45 -21.15 -12.25 -8.14
CA LYS A 45 -22.52 -11.66 -8.19
C LYS A 45 -22.73 -10.51 -7.19
N VAL A 46 -21.65 -9.85 -6.77
CA VAL A 46 -21.69 -8.70 -5.86
C VAL A 46 -20.74 -7.61 -6.32
N LYS A 47 -21.10 -6.36 -6.07
CA LYS A 47 -20.17 -5.24 -6.15
C LYS A 47 -19.31 -5.20 -4.88
N MET A 48 -18.03 -4.91 -5.02
CA MET A 48 -17.09 -4.94 -3.91
C MET A 48 -16.23 -3.68 -3.87
N ALA A 49 -15.71 -3.35 -2.69
CA ALA A 49 -14.69 -2.31 -2.59
C ALA A 49 -13.33 -2.85 -3.10
N PRO A 50 -12.53 -2.07 -3.84
CA PRO A 50 -11.21 -2.50 -4.31
C PRO A 50 -10.26 -2.96 -3.20
N CYS A 51 -10.34 -2.43 -1.98
CA CYS A 51 -9.58 -2.94 -0.83
C CYS A 51 -9.89 -4.41 -0.52
N GLN A 52 -11.11 -4.90 -0.81
CA GLN A 52 -11.44 -6.33 -0.72
C GLN A 52 -10.71 -7.15 -1.79
N GLY A 53 -10.43 -6.58 -2.97
CA GLY A 53 -9.57 -7.20 -3.98
C GLY A 53 -8.15 -7.41 -3.48
N SER A 54 -7.58 -6.40 -2.82
CA SER A 54 -6.29 -6.52 -2.14
C SER A 54 -6.32 -7.62 -1.07
N ALA A 55 -7.38 -7.67 -0.24
CA ALA A 55 -7.55 -8.72 0.76
C ALA A 55 -7.62 -10.12 0.14
N MET A 56 -8.37 -10.30 -0.94
CA MET A 56 -8.45 -11.57 -1.66
C MET A 56 -7.10 -12.00 -2.25
N ALA A 57 -6.32 -11.04 -2.76
CA ALA A 57 -5.00 -11.32 -3.29
C ALA A 57 -4.03 -11.73 -2.18
N ARG A 58 -3.98 -10.97 -1.07
CA ARG A 58 -3.02 -11.25 0.01
C ARG A 58 -3.35 -12.47 0.86
N LEU A 59 -4.64 -12.77 1.08
CA LEU A 59 -5.10 -13.84 1.98
C LEU A 59 -5.40 -15.14 1.23
N TYR A 60 -6.02 -15.06 0.05
CA TYR A 60 -6.46 -16.24 -0.69
C TYR A 60 -5.58 -16.56 -1.90
N GLY A 61 -4.68 -15.67 -2.27
CA GLY A 61 -3.82 -15.87 -3.43
C GLY A 61 -4.55 -15.72 -4.76
N TRP A 62 -5.67 -14.99 -4.81
CA TRP A 62 -6.46 -14.76 -6.00
C TRP A 62 -5.94 -13.56 -6.80
N THR A 63 -6.14 -13.61 -8.12
CA THR A 63 -6.09 -12.44 -8.97
C THR A 63 -7.51 -11.92 -9.13
N VAL A 64 -7.71 -10.63 -8.85
CA VAL A 64 -9.03 -9.98 -8.91
C VAL A 64 -8.90 -8.71 -9.73
N ALA A 65 -9.79 -8.52 -10.70
CA ALA A 65 -9.85 -7.33 -11.55
C ALA A 65 -11.16 -6.57 -11.29
N PHE A 66 -11.03 -5.26 -11.16
CA PHE A 66 -12.16 -4.35 -10.98
C PHE A 66 -12.26 -3.42 -12.17
N THR A 67 -13.44 -3.34 -12.73
CA THR A 67 -13.87 -2.24 -13.60
C THR A 67 -14.82 -1.34 -12.83
N ARG A 68 -15.24 -0.24 -13.45
CA ARG A 68 -16.27 0.65 -12.93
C ARG A 68 -17.54 -0.10 -12.47
N GLU A 69 -17.93 -1.17 -13.19
CA GLU A 69 -19.12 -1.93 -12.87
C GLU A 69 -18.97 -2.81 -11.62
N ASP A 70 -17.77 -3.32 -11.37
CA ASP A 70 -17.47 -4.24 -10.27
C ASP A 70 -17.41 -3.56 -8.91
N GLN A 71 -17.12 -2.24 -8.89
CA GLN A 71 -16.89 -1.50 -7.66
C GLN A 71 -18.19 -1.14 -6.92
N GLY A 72 -18.15 -1.18 -5.58
CA GLY A 72 -19.25 -0.82 -4.69
C GLY A 72 -18.89 0.25 -3.64
N CYS A 73 -17.78 0.98 -3.84
CA CYS A 73 -17.29 1.99 -2.89
C CYS A 73 -17.19 3.36 -3.56
N ALA A 74 -18.00 4.33 -3.15
CA ALA A 74 -18.03 5.67 -3.73
C ALA A 74 -16.65 6.38 -3.63
N ILE A 75 -15.91 6.18 -2.53
CA ILE A 75 -14.58 6.75 -2.37
C ILE A 75 -13.61 6.15 -3.40
N ALA A 76 -13.67 4.83 -3.61
CA ALA A 76 -12.82 4.20 -4.62
C ALA A 76 -13.22 4.60 -6.04
N ALA A 77 -14.52 4.78 -6.32
CA ALA A 77 -15.00 5.27 -7.60
C ALA A 77 -14.39 6.64 -7.94
N HIS A 78 -14.34 7.52 -6.97
CA HIS A 78 -13.69 8.84 -7.10
C HIS A 78 -12.17 8.69 -7.25
N THR A 79 -11.53 7.90 -6.37
CA THR A 79 -10.08 7.72 -6.31
C THR A 79 -9.49 7.17 -7.61
N TYR A 80 -10.16 6.18 -8.20
CA TYR A 80 -9.73 5.56 -9.46
C TYR A 80 -10.25 6.24 -10.72
N GLY A 81 -10.88 7.41 -10.62
CA GLY A 81 -11.39 8.16 -11.76
C GLY A 81 -12.62 7.55 -12.43
N TRP A 82 -13.26 6.53 -11.84
CA TRP A 82 -14.44 5.87 -12.41
C TRP A 82 -15.71 6.70 -12.35
N GLU A 83 -15.88 7.50 -11.30
CA GLU A 83 -17.03 8.37 -11.13
C GLU A 83 -16.58 9.76 -10.66
N ARG A 84 -17.05 10.77 -11.40
CA ARG A 84 -16.87 12.13 -10.97
C ARG A 84 -17.83 12.38 -9.81
N VAL A 85 -17.34 12.97 -8.73
CA VAL A 85 -18.22 13.66 -7.79
C VAL A 85 -18.79 14.85 -8.56
N SER A 86 -19.90 14.61 -9.28
CA SER A 86 -20.53 15.57 -10.18
C SER A 86 -21.07 16.78 -9.43
N ASP A 87 -21.35 16.60 -8.14
CA ASP A 87 -21.73 17.61 -7.20
C ASP A 87 -20.99 17.35 -5.87
N ALA A 88 -19.98 18.17 -5.59
CA ALA A 88 -19.25 18.11 -4.32
C ALA A 88 -20.21 18.23 -3.12
N THR A 89 -21.37 18.87 -3.28
CA THR A 89 -22.37 19.08 -2.24
C THR A 89 -22.84 17.76 -1.65
N GLY A 90 -23.15 16.75 -2.47
CA GLY A 90 -23.61 15.44 -1.99
C GLY A 90 -22.52 14.67 -1.21
N ALA A 91 -21.25 14.75 -1.65
CA ALA A 91 -20.14 14.13 -0.94
C ALA A 91 -19.84 14.86 0.38
N ILE A 92 -19.88 16.20 0.36
CA ILE A 92 -19.71 17.06 1.56
C ILE A 92 -20.81 16.77 2.57
N ASP A 93 -22.09 16.74 2.13
CA ASP A 93 -23.22 16.43 2.98
C ASP A 93 -23.10 15.01 3.58
N PHE A 94 -22.69 14.01 2.79
CA PHE A 94 -22.42 12.67 3.29
C PHE A 94 -21.34 12.65 4.37
N LEU A 95 -20.19 13.28 4.13
CA LEU A 95 -19.07 13.32 5.08
C LEU A 95 -19.46 14.02 6.39
N THR A 96 -20.26 15.08 6.31
CA THR A 96 -20.76 15.83 7.45
C THR A 96 -21.79 15.02 8.25
N ARG A 97 -22.78 14.43 7.59
CA ARG A 97 -23.80 13.59 8.23
C ARG A 97 -23.25 12.33 8.89
N MET A 98 -22.20 11.75 8.31
CA MET A 98 -21.50 10.61 8.89
C MET A 98 -20.53 11.00 10.03
N ASN A 99 -20.45 12.28 10.38
CA ASN A 99 -19.53 12.83 11.37
C ASN A 99 -18.05 12.51 11.07
N TYR A 100 -17.69 12.36 9.80
CA TYR A 100 -16.28 12.31 9.39
C TYR A 100 -15.64 13.70 9.40
N ALA A 101 -16.43 14.73 9.22
CA ALA A 101 -16.04 16.13 9.31
C ALA A 101 -16.98 16.89 10.26
N SER A 102 -16.47 17.91 10.92
CA SER A 102 -17.23 18.74 11.87
C SER A 102 -18.27 19.62 11.19
N ASP A 103 -18.00 20.01 9.95
CA ASP A 103 -18.81 20.93 9.14
C ASP A 103 -18.49 20.75 7.64
N GLU A 104 -19.24 21.47 6.80
CA GLU A 104 -19.09 21.41 5.35
C GLU A 104 -17.71 21.89 4.86
N LYS A 105 -17.10 22.87 5.53
CA LYS A 105 -15.77 23.36 5.16
C LYS A 105 -14.72 22.29 5.39
N CYS A 106 -14.74 21.64 6.57
CA CYS A 106 -13.85 20.51 6.85
C CYS A 106 -14.08 19.33 5.92
N ALA A 107 -15.34 19.07 5.53
CA ALA A 107 -15.68 18.03 4.56
C ALA A 107 -15.14 18.33 3.17
N ALA A 108 -15.21 19.59 2.73
CA ALA A 108 -14.65 20.04 1.45
C ALA A 108 -13.12 19.93 1.42
N GLU A 109 -12.43 20.34 2.48
CA GLU A 109 -10.97 20.19 2.65
C GLU A 109 -10.57 18.71 2.61
N MET A 110 -11.35 17.84 3.25
CA MET A 110 -11.13 16.41 3.25
C MET A 110 -11.26 15.82 1.85
N LEU A 111 -12.30 16.19 1.12
CA LEU A 111 -12.53 15.72 -0.26
C LEU A 111 -11.42 16.19 -1.20
N ALA A 112 -10.99 17.46 -1.06
CA ALA A 112 -9.88 18.01 -1.84
C ALA A 112 -8.54 17.33 -1.54
N GLY A 113 -8.36 16.75 -0.35
CA GLY A 113 -7.16 16.02 0.04
C GLY A 113 -7.09 14.59 -0.49
N PHE A 114 -8.15 14.04 -1.09
CA PHE A 114 -8.11 12.70 -1.68
C PHE A 114 -7.31 12.70 -2.98
N ARG A 115 -6.26 11.88 -3.01
CA ARG A 115 -5.50 11.60 -4.24
C ARG A 115 -6.37 10.79 -5.20
N GLN A 116 -6.34 11.14 -6.47
CA GLN A 116 -7.17 10.49 -7.50
C GLN A 116 -6.46 10.44 -8.85
N LEU A 117 -6.83 9.47 -9.67
CA LEU A 117 -6.48 9.44 -11.08
C LEU A 117 -7.31 10.45 -11.87
N GLU A 118 -6.85 10.79 -13.07
CA GLU A 118 -7.62 11.68 -13.96
C GLU A 118 -8.95 11.03 -14.33
N MET A 119 -9.96 11.89 -14.49
CA MET A 119 -11.30 11.42 -14.80
C MET A 119 -11.40 11.07 -16.29
N GLY A 120 -11.91 9.90 -16.59
CA GLY A 120 -12.18 9.44 -17.96
C GLY A 120 -11.26 8.34 -18.45
N ASP A 121 -10.21 8.01 -17.69
CA ASP A 121 -9.31 6.91 -18.04
C ASP A 121 -9.95 5.53 -17.79
N ASP A 122 -11.05 5.49 -17.01
CA ASP A 122 -11.79 4.27 -16.63
C ASP A 122 -10.88 3.03 -16.43
N PRO A 123 -9.80 3.12 -15.63
CA PRO A 123 -8.80 2.07 -15.57
C PRO A 123 -9.39 0.78 -15.00
N ILE A 124 -8.90 -0.35 -15.48
CA ILE A 124 -9.16 -1.63 -14.86
C ILE A 124 -8.08 -1.85 -13.81
N VAL A 125 -8.49 -2.06 -12.56
CA VAL A 125 -7.54 -2.23 -11.45
C VAL A 125 -7.41 -3.71 -11.12
N VAL A 126 -6.21 -4.28 -11.30
CA VAL A 126 -5.92 -5.69 -11.05
C VAL A 126 -5.10 -5.83 -9.78
N TYR A 127 -5.60 -6.62 -8.84
CA TYR A 127 -4.88 -7.06 -7.64
C TYR A 127 -4.47 -8.52 -7.78
N SER A 128 -3.21 -8.83 -7.53
CA SER A 128 -2.71 -10.21 -7.54
C SER A 128 -1.58 -10.40 -6.54
N PRO A 129 -1.34 -11.62 -6.04
CA PRO A 129 -0.13 -11.88 -5.29
C PRO A 129 1.10 -11.56 -6.14
N LEU A 130 2.05 -10.79 -5.59
CA LEU A 130 3.26 -10.36 -6.31
C LEU A 130 4.02 -11.53 -6.94
N GLU A 131 4.17 -12.63 -6.19
CA GLU A 131 4.89 -13.82 -6.67
C GLU A 131 4.17 -14.61 -7.77
N ARG A 132 2.90 -14.32 -8.01
CA ARG A 132 2.06 -15.02 -8.99
C ARG A 132 1.48 -14.09 -10.05
N THR A 133 1.85 -12.83 -10.01
CA THR A 133 1.33 -11.84 -10.96
C THR A 133 1.61 -12.25 -12.42
N LYS A 134 0.65 -11.98 -13.28
CA LYS A 134 0.74 -12.21 -14.73
C LYS A 134 0.80 -10.90 -15.52
N VAL A 135 0.81 -9.79 -14.80
CA VAL A 135 0.93 -8.43 -15.33
C VAL A 135 2.07 -7.72 -14.62
N GLU A 136 2.72 -6.80 -15.30
CA GLU A 136 3.74 -5.95 -14.71
C GLU A 136 3.06 -4.96 -13.77
N PRO A 137 3.38 -4.95 -12.46
CA PRO A 137 2.71 -4.07 -11.52
C PRO A 137 3.11 -2.62 -11.69
N ASP A 138 2.23 -1.71 -11.28
CA ASP A 138 2.53 -0.29 -11.11
C ASP A 138 2.85 0.02 -9.65
N VAL A 139 2.14 -0.63 -8.71
CA VAL A 139 2.31 -0.45 -7.28
C VAL A 139 2.32 -1.81 -6.57
N ILE A 140 3.11 -1.91 -5.51
CA ILE A 140 3.11 -3.07 -4.62
C ILE A 140 2.63 -2.66 -3.23
N LEU A 141 1.68 -3.43 -2.66
CA LEU A 141 1.22 -3.28 -1.28
C LEU A 141 1.82 -4.38 -0.41
N ILE A 142 2.39 -4.00 0.72
CA ILE A 142 3.00 -4.92 1.68
C ILE A 142 2.36 -4.66 3.05
N TYR A 143 1.51 -5.60 3.51
CA TYR A 143 0.82 -5.53 4.79
C TYR A 143 1.70 -6.15 5.88
N VAL A 144 2.01 -5.37 6.89
CA VAL A 144 3.05 -5.69 7.88
C VAL A 144 2.77 -5.02 9.22
N ASN A 145 3.46 -5.43 10.28
CA ASN A 145 3.43 -4.75 11.56
C ASN A 145 4.42 -3.56 11.63
N PRO A 146 4.35 -2.71 12.67
CA PRO A 146 5.24 -1.54 12.80
C PRO A 146 6.74 -1.86 12.78
N ALA A 147 7.17 -2.99 13.34
CA ALA A 147 8.58 -3.38 13.32
C ALA A 147 9.04 -3.79 11.91
N GLN A 148 8.16 -4.39 11.13
CA GLN A 148 8.42 -4.70 9.72
C GLN A 148 8.36 -3.44 8.85
N ILE A 149 7.48 -2.46 9.14
CA ILE A 149 7.49 -1.13 8.47
C ILE A 149 8.84 -0.46 8.69
N MET A 150 9.36 -0.45 9.91
CA MET A 150 10.71 0.09 10.18
C MET A 150 11.76 -0.55 9.26
N ARG A 151 11.69 -1.87 9.06
CA ARG A 151 12.61 -2.57 8.14
C ARG A 151 12.44 -2.11 6.69
N LEU A 152 11.20 -1.98 6.22
CA LEU A 152 10.92 -1.50 4.87
C LEU A 152 11.41 -0.06 4.68
N ILE A 153 11.22 0.82 5.67
CA ILE A 153 11.75 2.19 5.65
C ILE A 153 13.27 2.19 5.53
N HIS A 154 14.00 1.34 6.29
CA HIS A 154 15.44 1.21 6.13
C HIS A 154 15.85 0.80 4.71
N GLY A 155 15.06 -0.08 4.07
CA GLY A 155 15.30 -0.46 2.68
C GLY A 155 15.13 0.71 1.71
N VAL A 156 14.02 1.44 1.81
CA VAL A 156 13.71 2.60 0.96
C VAL A 156 14.74 3.72 1.14
N THR A 157 15.07 4.04 2.39
CA THR A 157 15.97 5.17 2.69
C THR A 157 17.45 4.84 2.51
N HIS A 158 17.79 3.56 2.26
CA HIS A 158 19.19 3.12 2.16
C HIS A 158 20.00 3.88 1.09
N HIS A 159 19.39 4.13 -0.05
CA HIS A 159 20.07 4.78 -1.17
C HIS A 159 19.96 6.31 -1.14
N THR A 160 18.94 6.85 -0.49
CA THR A 160 18.69 8.31 -0.48
C THR A 160 19.21 8.99 0.76
N GLY A 161 19.27 8.30 1.91
CA GLY A 161 19.53 8.85 3.22
C GLY A 161 18.48 9.85 3.71
N ARG A 162 17.41 10.10 2.93
CA ARG A 162 16.36 11.04 3.27
C ARG A 162 15.22 10.35 4.00
N PRO A 163 14.60 10.98 4.99
CA PRO A 163 13.39 10.47 5.61
C PRO A 163 12.27 10.28 4.57
N MET A 164 11.44 9.27 4.77
CA MET A 164 10.20 9.10 4.01
C MET A 164 9.14 10.08 4.50
N GLU A 165 8.33 10.57 3.57
CA GLU A 165 7.17 11.40 3.85
C GLU A 165 5.89 10.66 3.47
N SER A 166 4.90 10.70 4.35
CA SER A 166 3.57 10.13 4.14
C SER A 166 2.52 11.00 4.82
N SER A 167 1.35 11.08 4.22
CA SER A 167 0.18 11.75 4.79
C SER A 167 -0.79 10.71 5.35
N PHE A 168 -1.54 11.08 6.38
CA PHE A 168 -2.45 10.19 7.06
C PHE A 168 -3.81 10.87 7.27
N SER A 169 -4.85 10.40 6.60
CA SER A 169 -6.23 10.86 6.83
C SER A 169 -7.04 9.90 7.72
N GLY A 170 -6.59 8.64 7.80
CA GLY A 170 -7.28 7.59 8.54
C GLY A 170 -8.58 7.10 7.88
N ARG A 171 -8.83 7.46 6.63
CA ARG A 171 -10.09 7.18 5.93
C ARG A 171 -9.91 6.29 4.71
N ALA A 172 -9.67 6.85 3.54
CA ALA A 172 -9.48 6.15 2.28
C ALA A 172 -8.01 5.72 2.08
N ALA A 173 -7.39 5.20 3.11
CA ALA A 173 -5.95 5.13 3.24
C ALA A 173 -5.29 4.23 2.19
N SER A 174 -5.69 2.96 2.06
CA SER A 174 -5.01 2.03 1.16
C SER A 174 -5.15 2.39 -0.32
N CYS A 175 -6.28 2.97 -0.74
CA CYS A 175 -6.47 3.36 -2.14
C CYS A 175 -5.91 4.76 -2.43
N THR A 176 -6.28 5.82 -1.68
CA THR A 176 -5.86 7.19 -1.99
C THR A 176 -4.42 7.48 -1.58
N GLU A 177 -4.09 7.27 -0.30
CA GLU A 177 -2.77 7.55 0.25
C GLU A 177 -1.74 6.51 -0.19
N GLY A 178 -2.17 5.24 -0.24
CA GLY A 178 -1.33 4.12 -0.62
C GLY A 178 -1.19 3.98 -2.13
N VAL A 179 -2.17 3.34 -2.78
CA VAL A 179 -2.04 2.97 -4.21
C VAL A 179 -1.84 4.20 -5.08
N ILE A 180 -2.75 5.18 -5.02
CA ILE A 180 -2.66 6.35 -5.90
C ILE A 180 -1.52 7.27 -5.47
N GLY A 181 -1.27 7.41 -4.15
CA GLY A 181 -0.14 8.19 -3.65
C GLY A 181 1.20 7.67 -4.14
N ALA A 182 1.43 6.35 -4.05
CA ALA A 182 2.67 5.73 -4.54
C ALA A 182 2.79 5.77 -6.06
N TYR A 183 1.67 5.59 -6.78
CA TYR A 183 1.62 5.64 -8.24
C TYR A 183 1.98 7.02 -8.79
N LEU A 184 1.30 8.08 -8.32
CA LEU A 184 1.47 9.44 -8.83
C LEU A 184 2.80 10.09 -8.41
N ASP A 185 3.32 9.74 -7.23
CA ASP A 185 4.60 10.28 -6.75
C ASP A 185 5.80 9.45 -7.20
N GLU A 186 5.56 8.29 -7.84
CA GLU A 186 6.58 7.30 -8.22
C GLU A 186 7.52 6.95 -7.06
N ASP A 187 6.96 6.82 -5.85
CA ASP A 187 7.71 6.66 -4.62
C ASP A 187 7.04 5.66 -3.67
N ALA A 188 7.58 5.52 -2.45
CA ALA A 188 7.02 4.71 -1.40
C ALA A 188 6.19 5.54 -0.41
N LYS A 189 5.09 4.97 0.09
CA LYS A 189 4.21 5.55 1.11
C LYS A 189 3.97 4.56 2.24
N VAL A 190 4.05 5.03 3.46
CA VAL A 190 3.56 4.30 4.62
C VAL A 190 2.11 4.69 4.85
N VAL A 191 1.25 3.71 5.07
CA VAL A 191 -0.18 3.90 5.22
C VAL A 191 -0.65 3.27 6.52
N VAL A 192 -1.45 4.00 7.27
CA VAL A 192 -2.25 3.45 8.38
C VAL A 192 -3.61 3.07 7.82
N PRO A 193 -3.95 1.76 7.73
CA PRO A 193 -5.22 1.30 7.18
C PRO A 193 -6.40 2.03 7.81
N GLY A 194 -7.27 2.56 6.96
CA GLY A 194 -8.45 3.29 7.38
C GLY A 194 -9.60 2.37 7.86
N ASN A 195 -10.69 2.96 8.30
CA ASN A 195 -11.85 2.22 8.78
C ASN A 195 -12.39 1.22 7.73
N GLY A 196 -12.47 1.62 6.46
CA GLY A 196 -12.93 0.74 5.38
C GLY A 196 -12.02 -0.46 5.15
N ASP A 197 -10.70 -0.28 5.23
CA ASP A 197 -9.73 -1.37 5.10
C ASP A 197 -9.89 -2.40 6.23
N ARG A 198 -10.24 -1.95 7.43
CA ARG A 198 -10.44 -2.82 8.59
C ARG A 198 -11.79 -3.54 8.53
N VAL A 199 -12.86 -2.82 8.25
CA VAL A 199 -14.23 -3.37 8.23
C VAL A 199 -14.44 -4.32 7.06
N TRP A 200 -13.98 -3.95 5.85
CA TRP A 200 -14.29 -4.71 4.64
C TRP A 200 -13.14 -5.54 4.09
N ALA A 201 -11.89 -5.10 4.30
CA ALA A 201 -10.72 -5.79 3.79
C ALA A 201 -9.95 -6.57 4.86
N GLY A 202 -10.48 -6.65 6.08
CA GLY A 202 -9.95 -7.49 7.15
C GLY A 202 -8.54 -7.11 7.61
N CYS A 203 -8.15 -5.83 7.46
CA CYS A 203 -6.91 -5.36 8.05
C CYS A 203 -6.96 -5.46 9.56
N GLN A 204 -5.94 -6.08 10.15
CA GLN A 204 -5.84 -6.27 11.60
C GLN A 204 -5.35 -4.99 12.28
N ASP A 205 -5.63 -4.84 13.58
CA ASP A 205 -5.30 -3.64 14.36
C ASP A 205 -3.80 -3.31 14.36
N HIS A 206 -2.96 -4.33 14.31
CA HIS A 206 -1.50 -4.20 14.29
C HIS A 206 -0.92 -4.05 12.87
N GLU A 207 -1.75 -4.12 11.81
CA GLU A 207 -1.25 -3.98 10.44
C GLU A 207 -1.11 -2.52 10.02
N MET A 208 -0.02 -2.27 9.33
CA MET A 208 0.27 -1.10 8.53
C MET A 208 0.54 -1.54 7.08
N VAL A 209 0.57 -0.61 6.14
CA VAL A 209 0.86 -0.93 4.74
C VAL A 209 2.02 -0.08 4.25
N MET A 210 2.97 -0.72 3.56
CA MET A 210 3.86 -0.02 2.65
C MET A 210 3.28 -0.16 1.25
N ALA A 211 2.95 0.97 0.63
CA ALA A 211 2.68 1.06 -0.80
C ALA A 211 3.93 1.60 -1.49
N ILE A 212 4.42 0.92 -2.52
CA ILE A 212 5.62 1.34 -3.23
C ILE A 212 5.41 1.26 -4.74
N HIS A 213 5.82 2.30 -5.46
CA HIS A 213 5.87 2.27 -6.91
C HIS A 213 6.77 1.13 -7.40
N ALA A 214 6.34 0.38 -8.40
CA ALA A 214 7.04 -0.83 -8.84
C ALA A 214 8.49 -0.56 -9.27
N GLY A 215 8.75 0.60 -9.88
CA GLY A 215 10.10 1.03 -10.25
C GLY A 215 11.08 1.20 -9.07
N LYS A 216 10.58 1.28 -7.83
CA LYS A 216 11.40 1.42 -6.61
C LYS A 216 11.60 0.11 -5.84
N LEU A 217 10.95 -0.97 -6.28
CA LEU A 217 10.99 -2.24 -5.53
C LEU A 217 12.39 -2.86 -5.49
N GLU A 218 13.15 -2.75 -6.57
CA GLU A 218 14.50 -3.28 -6.65
C GLU A 218 15.44 -2.56 -5.67
N GLU A 219 15.38 -1.22 -5.62
CA GLU A 219 16.14 -0.40 -4.66
C GLU A 219 15.78 -0.76 -3.21
N LEU A 220 14.48 -0.94 -2.92
CA LEU A 220 14.01 -1.38 -1.61
C LEU A 220 14.62 -2.73 -1.22
N VAL A 221 14.55 -3.73 -2.10
CA VAL A 221 15.04 -5.08 -1.82
C VAL A 221 16.56 -5.07 -1.63
N GLU A 222 17.31 -4.34 -2.44
CA GLU A 222 18.75 -4.19 -2.29
C GLU A 222 19.10 -3.56 -0.95
N GLY A 223 18.43 -2.48 -0.55
CA GLY A 223 18.61 -1.82 0.74
C GLY A 223 18.30 -2.75 1.92
N LEU A 224 17.26 -3.58 1.81
CA LEU A 224 16.94 -4.61 2.80
C LEU A 224 18.05 -5.66 2.92
N GLU A 225 18.59 -6.15 1.81
CA GLU A 225 19.68 -7.12 1.80
C GLU A 225 20.94 -6.58 2.45
N LYS A 226 21.33 -5.34 2.11
CA LYS A 226 22.51 -4.68 2.66
C LYS A 226 22.38 -4.45 4.16
N THR A 227 21.27 -3.89 4.60
CA THR A 227 21.03 -3.65 6.04
C THR A 227 20.86 -4.95 6.82
N HIS A 228 20.33 -6.02 6.21
CA HIS A 228 20.24 -7.34 6.84
C HIS A 228 21.63 -7.91 7.17
N LYS A 229 22.59 -7.77 6.26
CA LYS A 229 23.98 -8.23 6.45
C LYS A 229 24.67 -7.55 7.61
N THR A 230 24.32 -6.30 7.92
CA THR A 230 24.87 -5.54 9.06
C THR A 230 24.16 -5.79 10.38
N GLY A 231 23.18 -6.69 10.41
CA GLY A 231 22.44 -7.10 11.62
C GLY A 231 21.13 -6.36 11.85
N ILE A 232 20.77 -5.38 10.99
CA ILE A 232 19.46 -4.73 11.03
C ILE A 232 18.46 -5.65 10.33
N ARG A 233 17.75 -6.48 11.08
CA ARG A 233 16.89 -7.55 10.54
C ARG A 233 15.60 -7.72 11.33
N TYR A 234 14.67 -8.44 10.75
CA TYR A 234 13.44 -8.87 11.40
C TYR A 234 13.47 -10.42 11.52
N PRO A 235 13.02 -11.02 12.63
CA PRO A 235 12.55 -10.35 13.85
C PRO A 235 13.65 -9.51 14.51
N VAL A 236 13.24 -8.37 15.11
CA VAL A 236 14.18 -7.52 15.84
C VAL A 236 14.61 -8.23 17.11
N PRO A 237 15.91 -8.43 17.37
CA PRO A 237 16.34 -9.05 18.60
C PRO A 237 15.92 -8.21 19.80
N THR A 238 15.25 -8.83 20.76
CA THR A 238 14.87 -8.18 22.01
C THR A 238 15.65 -8.78 23.16
N TYR A 239 16.09 -7.92 24.06
CA TYR A 239 16.81 -8.33 25.26
C TYR A 239 15.87 -8.31 26.46
N LEU A 240 15.81 -9.42 27.19
CA LEU A 240 15.04 -9.51 28.43
C LEU A 240 15.74 -8.83 29.62
N ARG A 241 17.03 -8.51 29.48
CA ARG A 241 17.81 -7.82 30.50
C ARG A 241 18.08 -6.39 30.06
N PHE A 242 17.96 -5.49 31.04
CA PHE A 242 18.40 -4.12 30.84
C PHE A 242 19.91 -4.10 30.56
N GLN A 243 20.30 -3.51 29.45
CA GLN A 243 21.69 -3.29 29.08
C GLN A 243 21.96 -1.78 29.13
N PRO A 244 22.72 -1.31 30.12
CA PRO A 244 23.01 0.13 30.29
C PRO A 244 23.94 0.66 29.19
N GLU A 245 24.66 -0.23 28.52
CA GLU A 245 25.59 0.14 27.44
C GLU A 245 24.95 -0.21 26.09
N VAL A 246 24.87 0.80 25.24
CA VAL A 246 24.42 0.61 23.85
C VAL A 246 25.65 0.22 23.03
N GLY A 247 25.78 -1.09 22.75
CA GLY A 247 26.83 -1.58 21.85
C GLY A 247 26.49 -1.26 20.39
N PHE A 248 27.21 -0.34 19.79
CA PHE A 248 27.21 -0.18 18.34
C PHE A 248 28.28 -1.07 17.71
N SER A 249 28.02 -1.58 16.50
CA SER A 249 29.04 -2.30 15.72
C SER A 249 30.20 -1.41 15.26
N ILE A 250 29.98 -0.10 15.32
CA ILE A 250 30.99 0.94 15.05
C ILE A 250 31.16 1.76 16.32
N PRO A 251 32.38 1.95 16.84
CA PRO A 251 32.62 2.81 17.99
C PRO A 251 32.11 4.24 17.75
N LEU A 252 31.53 4.86 18.77
CA LEU A 252 31.05 6.24 18.69
C LEU A 252 32.16 7.23 18.33
N SER A 253 33.38 6.96 18.74
CA SER A 253 34.57 7.72 18.35
C SER A 253 34.81 7.78 16.83
N ASP A 254 34.36 6.80 16.09
CA ASP A 254 34.50 6.76 14.63
C ASP A 254 33.41 7.54 13.91
N ILE A 255 32.29 7.79 14.61
CA ILE A 255 31.18 8.58 14.11
C ILE A 255 31.35 10.07 14.38
N PHE A 256 31.84 10.40 15.58
CA PHE A 256 32.06 11.75 16.01
C PHE A 256 33.61 11.99 16.10
N LYS A 257 34.19 12.44 14.99
CA LYS A 257 35.54 12.98 15.04
C LYS A 257 35.50 14.29 15.81
N SER A 258 36.07 14.33 17.00
CA SER A 258 36.40 15.59 17.64
C SER A 258 37.44 16.31 16.77
N GLU A 259 37.14 17.55 16.37
CA GLU A 259 38.10 18.46 15.77
C GLU A 259 39.30 18.70 16.68
#